data_a089102128ea3b9b75ec8792a7f1d9ac
#
_entry.id   a089102128ea3b9b75ec8792a7f1d9ac
#
_cell.length_a   1.000
_cell.length_b   1.000
_cell.length_c   1.000
_cell.angle_alpha   90.00
_cell.angle_beta   90.00
_cell.angle_gamma   90.00
#
_symmetry.space_group_name_H-M   'P 1'
#
loop_
_entity.id
_entity.type
_entity.pdbx_description
1 polymer ?
#
loop_
_entity_poly.entity_id
_entity_poly.type
_entity_poly.pdbx_seq_one_letter_code
_entity_poly.pdbx_strand_id
1 'polypeptide(L)'
;AHSSRWYPGAGLFREVKLVETASTYISWWDSKITSRVIDSKAAAVSLDVDIQGEKQDGLLLRVDLVDQNGRSVKCLEQKLSKNDQILKTGEKKTKLALKIDNPQLWSPETPNLYSLHLTLFKGKKILDQVEAQVGIRNIEFVKDKGFYLNGQHRQIQGVCIHHDLGAIGAAVNESVLRYRLKMLKDMGC
;
A
#
# COMPACT_ATOMS: atom_id res chain seq x y z
N ALA A 1 30.97 18.86 -2.85
CA ALA A 1 31.62 17.55 -2.78
C ALA A 1 31.48 16.87 -4.13
N HIS A 2 32.60 16.50 -4.77
CA HIS A 2 32.55 15.68 -5.98
C HIS A 2 32.19 14.26 -5.60
N SER A 3 30.96 13.81 -5.97
CA SER A 3 30.56 12.41 -5.85
C SER A 3 30.81 11.71 -7.19
N SER A 4 31.62 10.67 -7.19
CA SER A 4 31.87 9.85 -8.38
C SER A 4 30.79 8.80 -8.65
N ARG A 5 29.83 8.65 -7.75
CA ARG A 5 28.83 7.55 -7.79
C ARG A 5 27.41 8.01 -8.09
N TRP A 6 27.13 9.29 -7.96
CA TRP A 6 25.77 9.84 -8.07
C TRP A 6 25.78 11.09 -8.91
N TYR A 7 24.73 11.28 -9.71
CA TYR A 7 24.50 12.56 -10.38
C TYR A 7 23.95 13.55 -9.35
N PRO A 8 24.76 14.51 -8.84
CA PRO A 8 24.23 15.54 -7.97
C PRO A 8 23.28 16.41 -8.78
N GLY A 9 22.00 16.39 -8.43
CA GLY A 9 20.99 17.26 -9.01
C GLY A 9 20.63 18.37 -8.03
N ALA A 10 20.39 19.57 -8.54
CA ALA A 10 19.81 20.67 -7.81
C ALA A 10 18.45 21.02 -8.40
N GLY A 11 17.50 21.47 -7.57
CA GLY A 11 16.18 21.84 -8.00
C GLY A 11 15.14 20.72 -7.92
N LEU A 12 13.94 21.02 -8.42
CA LEU A 12 12.80 20.11 -8.43
C LEU A 12 12.82 19.29 -9.72
N PHE A 13 13.28 18.04 -9.63
CA PHE A 13 13.38 17.12 -10.77
C PHE A 13 12.38 15.94 -10.67
N ARG A 14 11.52 15.94 -9.67
CA ARG A 14 10.43 14.99 -9.50
C ARG A 14 9.12 15.72 -9.27
N GLU A 15 8.00 14.99 -9.36
CA GLU A 15 6.68 15.55 -9.14
C GLU A 15 6.55 16.18 -7.74
N VAL A 16 5.95 17.36 -7.71
CA VAL A 16 5.49 18.02 -6.48
C VAL A 16 3.98 18.08 -6.55
N LYS A 17 3.31 17.55 -5.53
CA LYS A 17 1.85 17.48 -5.48
C LYS A 17 1.32 18.37 -4.36
N LEU A 18 0.33 19.17 -4.68
CA LEU A 18 -0.51 19.81 -3.68
C LEU A 18 -1.70 18.88 -3.43
N VAL A 19 -1.90 18.49 -2.17
CA VAL A 19 -3.04 17.66 -1.77
C VAL A 19 -4.00 18.53 -0.98
N GLU A 20 -5.24 18.63 -1.45
CA GLU A 20 -6.32 19.32 -0.76
C GLU A 20 -7.25 18.27 -0.16
N THR A 21 -7.62 18.44 1.12
CA THR A 21 -8.48 17.54 1.87
C THR A 21 -9.61 18.31 2.56
N ALA A 22 -10.63 17.61 3.05
CA ALA A 22 -11.56 18.19 4.01
C ALA A 22 -10.85 18.47 5.35
N SER A 23 -11.52 19.20 6.26
CA SER A 23 -10.98 19.47 7.60
C SER A 23 -10.76 18.21 8.46
N THR A 24 -11.40 17.10 8.09
CA THR A 24 -11.17 15.76 8.65
C THR A 24 -10.99 14.79 7.50
N TYR A 25 -9.88 14.05 7.49
CA TYR A 25 -9.46 13.22 6.35
C TYR A 25 -8.70 11.96 6.79
N ILE A 26 -8.51 11.03 5.87
CA ILE A 26 -7.69 9.83 6.05
C ILE A 26 -6.24 10.19 5.75
N SER A 27 -5.36 10.16 6.76
CA SER A 27 -3.92 10.31 6.53
C SER A 27 -3.35 9.01 5.99
N TRP A 28 -3.34 8.91 4.66
CA TRP A 28 -2.90 7.70 4.00
C TRP A 28 -1.42 7.38 4.28
N TRP A 29 -0.57 8.38 4.33
CA TRP A 29 0.87 8.23 4.57
C TRP A 29 1.20 7.67 5.96
N ASP A 30 0.33 7.91 6.92
CA ASP A 30 0.45 7.42 8.30
C ASP A 30 -0.33 6.13 8.55
N SER A 31 -1.14 5.70 7.59
CA SER A 31 -1.91 4.47 7.64
C SER A 31 -1.05 3.26 7.26
N LYS A 32 -1.39 2.08 7.78
CA LYS A 32 -0.66 0.83 7.51
C LYS A 32 -1.62 -0.27 7.09
N ILE A 33 -1.26 -0.96 6.01
CA ILE A 33 -1.94 -2.19 5.57
C ILE A 33 -0.98 -3.36 5.72
N THR A 34 -1.48 -4.46 6.28
CA THR A 34 -0.77 -5.74 6.31
C THR A 34 -1.70 -6.86 5.90
N SER A 35 -1.16 -7.87 5.22
CA SER A 35 -1.89 -9.09 4.91
C SER A 35 -1.21 -10.30 5.52
N ARG A 36 -1.99 -11.31 5.89
CA ARG A 36 -1.50 -12.58 6.40
C ARG A 36 -2.38 -13.72 5.92
N VAL A 37 -1.79 -14.74 5.36
CA VAL A 37 -2.44 -16.02 5.07
C VAL A 37 -2.63 -16.75 6.39
N ILE A 38 -3.86 -17.14 6.71
CA ILE A 38 -4.21 -17.89 7.93
C ILE A 38 -4.04 -19.38 7.67
N ASP A 39 -4.65 -19.85 6.58
CA ASP A 39 -4.57 -21.22 6.10
C ASP A 39 -4.85 -21.27 4.59
N SER A 40 -5.03 -22.47 4.02
CA SER A 40 -5.28 -22.66 2.58
C SER A 40 -6.59 -22.03 2.09
N LYS A 41 -7.51 -21.68 2.98
CA LYS A 41 -8.86 -21.18 2.64
C LYS A 41 -9.14 -19.79 3.21
N ALA A 42 -8.25 -19.24 4.01
CA ALA A 42 -8.51 -17.98 4.70
C ALA A 42 -7.25 -17.09 4.76
N ALA A 43 -7.49 -15.78 4.63
CA ALA A 43 -6.50 -14.74 4.91
C ALA A 43 -7.12 -13.60 5.72
N ALA A 44 -6.28 -12.77 6.29
CA ALA A 44 -6.67 -11.53 6.93
C ALA A 44 -5.93 -10.34 6.31
N VAL A 45 -6.65 -9.25 6.07
CA VAL A 45 -6.08 -7.94 5.79
C VAL A 45 -6.35 -7.06 7.00
N SER A 46 -5.29 -6.58 7.61
CA SER A 46 -5.34 -5.68 8.77
C SER A 46 -4.96 -4.28 8.36
N LEU A 47 -5.73 -3.31 8.84
CA LEU A 47 -5.53 -1.90 8.58
C LEU A 47 -5.39 -1.15 9.90
N ASP A 48 -4.37 -0.32 9.98
CA ASP A 48 -4.24 0.71 10.99
C ASP A 48 -4.47 2.05 10.28
N VAL A 49 -5.69 2.58 10.36
CA VAL A 49 -6.09 3.79 9.63
C VAL A 49 -5.94 5.00 10.54
N ASP A 50 -5.26 6.01 10.02
CA ASP A 50 -5.05 7.28 10.69
C ASP A 50 -6.06 8.31 10.16
N ILE A 51 -6.92 8.84 11.04
CA ILE A 51 -7.89 9.89 10.73
C ILE A 51 -7.45 11.19 11.39
N GLN A 52 -7.10 12.17 10.60
CA GLN A 52 -6.54 13.44 11.05
C GLN A 52 -7.47 14.62 10.82
N GLY A 53 -7.12 15.75 11.46
CA GLY A 53 -7.82 17.03 11.34
C GLY A 53 -8.77 17.30 12.51
N GLU A 54 -9.84 18.01 12.24
CA GLU A 54 -10.82 18.39 13.26
C GLU A 54 -11.60 17.19 13.79
N LYS A 55 -11.66 17.05 15.11
CA LYS A 55 -12.47 16.00 15.75
C LYS A 55 -13.95 16.24 15.55
N GLN A 56 -14.62 15.28 14.92
CA GLN A 56 -16.04 15.35 14.62
C GLN A 56 -16.78 14.12 15.16
N ASP A 57 -18.03 14.31 15.59
CA ASP A 57 -18.93 13.20 15.91
C ASP A 57 -19.63 12.67 14.68
N GLY A 58 -20.09 11.42 14.75
CA GLY A 58 -20.91 10.80 13.72
C GLY A 58 -20.16 10.46 12.42
N LEU A 59 -18.85 10.26 12.52
CA LEU A 59 -18.07 9.73 11.40
C LEU A 59 -18.29 8.23 11.22
N LEU A 60 -18.30 7.81 9.96
CA LEU A 60 -18.32 6.41 9.54
C LEU A 60 -17.17 6.16 8.58
N LEU A 61 -16.33 5.19 8.92
CA LEU A 61 -15.31 4.67 7.99
C LEU A 61 -15.84 3.40 7.34
N ARG A 62 -15.95 3.43 6.02
CA ARG A 62 -16.27 2.26 5.20
C ARG A 62 -15.01 1.78 4.50
N VAL A 63 -14.79 0.48 4.53
CA VAL A 63 -13.69 -0.19 3.87
C VAL A 63 -14.25 -1.28 2.97
N ASP A 64 -14.02 -1.15 1.68
CA ASP A 64 -14.37 -2.13 0.66
C ASP A 64 -13.11 -2.76 0.08
N LEU A 65 -13.04 -4.08 0.09
CA LEU A 65 -12.02 -4.86 -0.58
C LEU A 65 -12.63 -5.48 -1.84
N VAL A 66 -12.06 -5.14 -2.99
CA VAL A 66 -12.57 -5.50 -4.32
C VAL A 66 -11.54 -6.37 -5.04
N ASP A 67 -11.96 -7.44 -5.67
CA ASP A 67 -11.08 -8.29 -6.49
C ASP A 67 -10.75 -7.65 -7.84
N GLN A 68 -9.85 -8.28 -8.60
CA GLN A 68 -9.45 -7.82 -9.93
C GLN A 68 -10.56 -7.82 -10.99
N ASN A 69 -11.73 -8.45 -10.68
CA ASN A 69 -12.91 -8.45 -11.54
C ASN A 69 -13.91 -7.36 -11.15
N GLY A 70 -13.58 -6.51 -10.18
CA GLY A 70 -14.46 -5.46 -9.68
C GLY A 70 -15.54 -5.94 -8.71
N ARG A 71 -15.43 -7.17 -8.17
CA ARG A 71 -16.40 -7.72 -7.21
C ARG A 71 -15.97 -7.39 -5.79
N SER A 72 -16.90 -6.84 -4.99
CA SER A 72 -16.67 -6.66 -3.56
C SER A 72 -16.53 -8.02 -2.88
N VAL A 73 -15.35 -8.27 -2.34
CA VAL A 73 -15.01 -9.50 -1.60
C VAL A 73 -15.37 -9.36 -0.15
N LYS A 74 -15.16 -8.17 0.40
CA LYS A 74 -15.47 -7.84 1.79
C LYS A 74 -15.73 -6.36 1.94
N CYS A 75 -16.80 -6.02 2.67
CA CYS A 75 -17.09 -4.67 3.10
C CYS A 75 -17.19 -4.63 4.63
N LEU A 76 -16.64 -3.58 5.22
CA LEU A 76 -16.71 -3.31 6.65
C LEU A 76 -17.05 -1.83 6.85
N GLU A 77 -17.98 -1.56 7.77
CA GLU A 77 -18.29 -0.21 8.22
C GLU A 77 -18.02 -0.09 9.72
N GLN A 78 -17.32 0.96 10.10
CA GLN A 78 -17.03 1.27 11.50
C GLN A 78 -17.40 2.71 11.83
N LYS A 79 -18.27 2.88 12.83
CA LYS A 79 -18.54 4.19 13.42
C LYS A 79 -17.33 4.62 14.23
N LEU A 80 -16.91 5.87 14.05
CA LEU A 80 -15.77 6.45 14.73
C LEU A 80 -16.23 7.42 15.80
N SER A 81 -15.68 7.26 16.99
CA SER A 81 -15.79 8.24 18.06
C SER A 81 -14.71 9.33 17.93
N LYS A 82 -14.83 10.42 18.66
CA LYS A 82 -13.78 11.44 18.74
C LYS A 82 -12.43 10.89 19.22
N ASN A 83 -12.43 9.80 19.99
CA ASN A 83 -11.22 9.18 20.51
C ASN A 83 -10.50 8.29 19.47
N ASP A 84 -11.19 7.94 18.36
CA ASP A 84 -10.61 7.20 17.25
C ASP A 84 -9.97 8.12 16.20
N GLN A 85 -10.07 9.44 16.41
CA GLN A 85 -9.54 10.48 15.53
C GLN A 85 -8.28 11.10 16.14
N ILE A 86 -7.26 11.26 15.34
CA ILE A 86 -5.94 11.68 15.79
C ILE A 86 -5.73 13.17 15.49
N LEU A 87 -5.14 13.89 16.46
CA LEU A 87 -4.74 15.30 16.28
C LEU A 87 -3.28 15.43 15.84
N LYS A 88 -2.46 14.42 16.12
CA LYS A 88 -1.01 14.44 15.85
C LYS A 88 -0.53 13.05 15.41
N THR A 89 0.43 13.03 14.52
CA THR A 89 1.09 11.80 14.03
C THR A 89 1.60 10.93 15.18
N GLY A 90 1.28 9.65 15.16
CA GLY A 90 1.78 8.66 16.14
C GLY A 90 0.85 8.31 17.28
N GLU A 91 -0.32 8.97 17.42
CA GLU A 91 -1.33 8.60 18.40
C GLU A 91 -2.16 7.36 17.94
N LYS A 92 -3.19 7.01 18.70
CA LYS A 92 -4.02 5.83 18.49
C LYS A 92 -4.67 5.78 17.10
N LYS A 93 -4.43 4.72 16.35
CA LYS A 93 -5.01 4.46 15.01
C LYS A 93 -6.27 3.60 15.11
N THR A 94 -7.19 3.80 14.18
CA THR A 94 -8.36 2.93 14.01
C THR A 94 -7.90 1.60 13.41
N LYS A 95 -8.06 0.52 14.17
CA LYS A 95 -7.66 -0.84 13.76
C LYS A 95 -8.84 -1.59 13.21
N LEU A 96 -8.68 -2.11 12.00
CA LEU A 96 -9.67 -2.92 11.29
C LEU A 96 -9.05 -4.23 10.83
N ALA A 97 -9.85 -5.28 10.73
CA ALA A 97 -9.43 -6.55 10.17
C ALA A 97 -10.53 -7.12 9.27
N LEU A 98 -10.16 -7.45 8.05
CA LEU A 98 -11.01 -8.09 7.06
C LEU A 98 -10.58 -9.55 6.91
N LYS A 99 -11.46 -10.50 7.25
CA LYS A 99 -11.25 -11.90 6.93
C LYS A 99 -11.74 -12.15 5.51
N ILE A 100 -10.90 -12.82 4.71
CA ILE A 100 -11.15 -13.14 3.32
C ILE A 100 -11.15 -14.66 3.19
N ASP A 101 -12.22 -15.19 2.62
CA ASP A 101 -12.33 -16.62 2.35
C ASP A 101 -11.86 -16.92 0.92
N ASN A 102 -11.11 -18.02 0.76
CA ASN A 102 -10.51 -18.46 -0.50
C ASN A 102 -9.75 -17.35 -1.23
N PRO A 103 -8.74 -16.72 -0.60
CA PRO A 103 -8.03 -15.60 -1.19
C PRO A 103 -7.20 -16.02 -2.41
N GLN A 104 -7.17 -15.17 -3.43
CA GLN A 104 -6.20 -15.29 -4.52
C GLN A 104 -4.87 -14.70 -4.05
N LEU A 105 -3.88 -15.58 -3.82
CA LEU A 105 -2.58 -15.14 -3.32
C LEU A 105 -1.78 -14.43 -4.40
N TRP A 106 -1.02 -13.45 -3.97
CA TRP A 106 -0.05 -12.77 -4.81
C TRP A 106 1.25 -13.60 -4.89
N SER A 107 1.75 -13.79 -6.10
CA SER A 107 3.11 -14.25 -6.36
C SER A 107 3.67 -13.55 -7.59
N PRO A 108 4.99 -13.62 -7.88
CA PRO A 108 5.57 -13.08 -9.10
C PRO A 108 4.94 -13.65 -10.38
N GLU A 109 4.53 -14.91 -10.35
CA GLU A 109 3.89 -15.60 -11.49
C GLU A 109 2.41 -15.23 -11.64
N THR A 110 1.74 -15.02 -10.51
CA THR A 110 0.32 -14.63 -10.43
C THR A 110 0.17 -13.42 -9.52
N PRO A 111 0.47 -12.20 -10.02
CA PRO A 111 0.47 -10.98 -9.21
C PRO A 111 -0.94 -10.47 -8.94
N ASN A 112 -1.75 -11.31 -8.26
CA ASN A 112 -3.11 -10.98 -7.89
C ASN A 112 -3.15 -9.83 -6.90
N LEU A 113 -3.85 -8.77 -7.24
CA LEU A 113 -4.05 -7.59 -6.39
C LEU A 113 -5.53 -7.37 -6.14
N TYR A 114 -5.84 -6.94 -4.93
CA TYR A 114 -7.14 -6.43 -4.53
C TYR A 114 -7.09 -4.92 -4.46
N SER A 115 -8.15 -4.24 -4.88
CA SER A 115 -8.32 -2.81 -4.64
C SER A 115 -9.00 -2.62 -3.28
N LEU A 116 -8.40 -1.81 -2.43
CA LEU A 116 -8.92 -1.43 -1.14
C LEU A 116 -9.40 0.01 -1.22
N HIS A 117 -10.70 0.22 -1.04
CA HIS A 117 -11.32 1.54 -1.02
C HIS A 117 -11.71 1.90 0.40
N LEU A 118 -11.17 3.01 0.91
CA LEU A 118 -11.56 3.59 2.18
C LEU A 118 -12.37 4.84 1.91
N THR A 119 -13.55 4.94 2.51
CA THR A 119 -14.41 6.13 2.40
C THR A 119 -14.79 6.61 3.79
N LEU A 120 -14.51 7.87 4.07
CA LEU A 120 -14.88 8.53 5.30
C LEU A 120 -16.14 9.35 5.09
N PHE A 121 -17.18 9.06 5.87
CA PHE A 121 -18.48 9.74 5.79
C PHE A 121 -18.75 10.57 7.05
N LYS A 122 -19.52 11.65 6.87
CA LYS A 122 -20.27 12.33 7.91
C LYS A 122 -21.74 12.37 7.52
N GLY A 123 -22.57 11.55 8.14
CA GLY A 123 -23.94 11.31 7.68
C GLY A 123 -23.95 10.74 6.26
N LYS A 124 -24.53 11.49 5.32
CA LYS A 124 -24.57 11.13 3.88
C LYS A 124 -23.44 11.77 3.06
N LYS A 125 -22.66 12.67 3.67
CA LYS A 125 -21.59 13.39 2.96
C LYS A 125 -20.29 12.59 3.03
N ILE A 126 -19.67 12.39 1.86
CA ILE A 126 -18.28 11.88 1.77
C ILE A 126 -17.34 13.04 2.14
N LEU A 127 -16.47 12.81 3.11
CA LEU A 127 -15.42 13.74 3.50
C LEU A 127 -14.12 13.43 2.76
N ASP A 128 -13.78 12.13 2.64
CA ASP A 128 -12.53 11.72 2.01
C ASP A 128 -12.62 10.30 1.44
N GLN A 129 -11.81 10.02 0.43
CA GLN A 129 -11.70 8.71 -0.21
C GLN A 129 -10.25 8.40 -0.54
N VAL A 130 -9.84 7.19 -0.20
CA VAL A 130 -8.49 6.68 -0.50
C VAL A 130 -8.61 5.31 -1.15
N GLU A 131 -7.80 5.09 -2.19
CA GLU A 131 -7.66 3.80 -2.85
C GLU A 131 -6.24 3.29 -2.74
N ALA A 132 -6.09 1.98 -2.50
CA ALA A 132 -4.81 1.29 -2.46
C ALA A 132 -4.89 -0.11 -3.04
N GLN A 133 -3.75 -0.62 -3.47
CA GLN A 133 -3.61 -2.00 -3.95
C GLN A 133 -3.03 -2.88 -2.84
N VAL A 134 -3.60 -4.08 -2.67
CA VAL A 134 -3.18 -5.05 -1.66
C VAL A 134 -2.95 -6.41 -2.29
N GLY A 135 -1.71 -6.92 -2.18
CA GLY A 135 -1.40 -8.32 -2.50
C GLY A 135 -1.44 -9.17 -1.24
N ILE A 136 -2.25 -10.23 -1.24
CA ILE A 136 -2.33 -11.17 -0.10
C ILE A 136 -1.23 -12.20 -0.27
N ARG A 137 -0.27 -12.19 0.65
CA ARG A 137 0.86 -13.11 0.65
C ARG A 137 1.37 -13.37 2.05
N ASN A 138 2.09 -14.46 2.22
CA ASN A 138 2.89 -14.73 3.40
C ASN A 138 4.38 -14.67 3.04
N ILE A 139 5.16 -13.96 3.84
CA ILE A 139 6.61 -13.83 3.70
C ILE A 139 7.25 -14.34 4.97
N GLU A 140 8.23 -15.23 4.82
CA GLU A 140 8.95 -15.80 5.93
C GLU A 140 10.44 -15.91 5.61
N PHE A 141 11.29 -15.54 6.56
CA PHE A 141 12.73 -15.80 6.52
C PHE A 141 13.05 -16.86 7.57
N VAL A 142 13.42 -18.04 7.11
CA VAL A 142 13.74 -19.16 7.98
C VAL A 142 15.25 -19.26 8.11
N LYS A 143 15.74 -19.30 9.38
CA LYS A 143 17.17 -19.44 9.66
C LYS A 143 17.73 -20.67 8.94
N ASP A 144 18.87 -20.51 8.29
CA ASP A 144 19.60 -21.53 7.52
C ASP A 144 18.84 -22.15 6.34
N LYS A 145 17.60 -21.70 6.06
CA LYS A 145 16.77 -22.17 4.93
C LYS A 145 16.40 -21.09 3.93
N GLY A 146 16.54 -19.80 4.30
CA GLY A 146 16.34 -18.66 3.41
C GLY A 146 14.91 -18.15 3.35
N PHE A 147 14.52 -17.63 2.19
CA PHE A 147 13.27 -16.91 1.95
C PHE A 147 12.16 -17.82 1.47
N TYR A 148 10.98 -17.68 2.07
CA TYR A 148 9.75 -18.38 1.69
C TYR A 148 8.65 -17.39 1.32
N LEU A 149 7.99 -17.64 0.22
CA LEU A 149 6.79 -16.93 -0.23
C LEU A 149 5.62 -17.91 -0.32
N ASN A 150 4.55 -17.63 0.41
CA ASN A 150 3.37 -18.51 0.51
C ASN A 150 3.72 -19.97 0.85
N GLY A 151 4.69 -20.15 1.75
CA GLY A 151 5.17 -21.46 2.19
C GLY A 151 6.11 -22.17 1.21
N GLN A 152 6.44 -21.58 0.06
CA GLN A 152 7.38 -22.13 -0.90
C GLN A 152 8.74 -21.45 -0.78
N HIS A 153 9.80 -22.25 -0.70
CA HIS A 153 11.17 -21.73 -0.74
C HIS A 153 11.43 -21.05 -2.09
N ARG A 154 12.01 -19.86 -2.04
CA ARG A 154 12.34 -19.06 -3.22
C ARG A 154 13.74 -18.50 -3.12
N GLN A 155 14.50 -18.62 -4.20
CA GLN A 155 15.74 -17.90 -4.36
C GLN A 155 15.44 -16.51 -4.90
N ILE A 156 15.93 -15.46 -4.20
CA ILE A 156 15.78 -14.07 -4.68
C ILE A 156 16.91 -13.81 -5.68
N GLN A 157 16.52 -13.51 -6.92
CA GLN A 157 17.41 -13.08 -7.98
C GLN A 157 17.13 -11.63 -8.31
N GLY A 158 18.15 -10.78 -8.21
CA GLY A 158 17.94 -9.36 -8.39
C GLY A 158 19.22 -8.61 -8.70
N VAL A 159 19.07 -7.34 -9.00
CA VAL A 159 20.13 -6.39 -9.29
C VAL A 159 19.94 -5.12 -8.46
N CYS A 160 21.02 -4.36 -8.31
CA CYS A 160 20.91 -3.01 -7.74
C CYS A 160 20.47 -2.03 -8.83
N ILE A 161 19.41 -1.28 -8.55
CA ILE A 161 18.95 -0.16 -9.38
C ILE A 161 19.21 1.13 -8.63
N HIS A 162 20.08 1.96 -9.20
CA HIS A 162 20.29 3.32 -8.71
C HIS A 162 19.22 4.26 -9.28
N HIS A 163 19.02 5.40 -8.64
CA HIS A 163 18.00 6.37 -9.02
C HIS A 163 18.35 7.22 -10.24
N ASP A 164 19.32 6.82 -11.03
CA ASP A 164 19.68 7.45 -12.29
C ASP A 164 19.06 6.73 -13.50
N LEU A 165 18.71 7.50 -14.51
CA LEU A 165 18.16 7.02 -15.78
C LEU A 165 19.04 7.47 -16.98
N GLY A 166 20.35 7.43 -16.82
CA GLY A 166 21.30 7.78 -17.87
C GLY A 166 21.21 9.25 -18.27
N ALA A 167 20.86 9.54 -19.51
CA ALA A 167 20.85 10.90 -20.05
C ALA A 167 19.92 11.89 -19.33
N ILE A 168 18.91 11.41 -18.61
CA ILE A 168 17.98 12.26 -17.85
C ILE A 168 18.33 12.34 -16.35
N GLY A 169 19.48 11.78 -15.95
CA GLY A 169 19.99 11.85 -14.59
C GLY A 169 19.02 11.26 -13.55
N ALA A 170 18.77 11.99 -12.48
CA ALA A 170 17.89 11.57 -11.39
C ALA A 170 16.39 11.85 -11.64
N ALA A 171 16.01 12.39 -12.79
CA ALA A 171 14.60 12.56 -13.16
C ALA A 171 13.94 11.20 -13.33
N VAL A 172 12.70 11.07 -12.83
CA VAL A 172 11.92 9.83 -12.96
C VAL A 172 11.04 9.93 -14.19
N ASN A 173 11.28 9.02 -15.15
CA ASN A 173 10.38 8.78 -16.26
C ASN A 173 9.77 7.38 -16.12
N GLU A 174 8.47 7.30 -15.92
CA GLU A 174 7.78 6.04 -15.66
C GLU A 174 7.92 5.05 -16.82
N SER A 175 7.85 5.49 -18.06
CA SER A 175 7.98 4.63 -19.24
C SER A 175 9.37 3.98 -19.30
N VAL A 176 10.43 4.74 -19.00
CA VAL A 176 11.79 4.22 -18.96
C VAL A 176 11.98 3.24 -17.82
N LEU A 177 11.41 3.54 -16.64
CA LEU A 177 11.46 2.64 -15.51
C LEU A 177 10.72 1.32 -15.79
N ARG A 178 9.52 1.37 -16.38
CA ARG A 178 8.77 0.19 -16.81
C ARG A 178 9.56 -0.66 -17.81
N TYR A 179 10.21 -0.02 -18.78
CA TYR A 179 11.05 -0.72 -19.74
C TYR A 179 12.22 -1.43 -19.05
N ARG A 180 12.94 -0.76 -18.14
CA ARG A 180 14.03 -1.37 -17.35
C ARG A 180 13.55 -2.56 -16.53
N LEU A 181 12.43 -2.41 -15.81
CA LEU A 181 11.87 -3.49 -15.00
C LEU A 181 11.43 -4.68 -15.86
N LYS A 182 10.88 -4.41 -17.06
CA LYS A 182 10.55 -5.49 -18.01
C LYS A 182 11.79 -6.24 -18.46
N MET A 183 12.86 -5.55 -18.85
CA MET A 183 14.13 -6.17 -19.23
C MET A 183 14.69 -7.04 -18.10
N LEU A 184 14.67 -6.55 -16.85
CA LEU A 184 15.16 -7.31 -15.69
C LEU A 184 14.31 -8.55 -15.45
N LYS A 185 13.00 -8.45 -15.61
CA LYS A 185 12.10 -9.61 -15.53
C LYS A 185 12.41 -10.62 -16.63
N ASP A 186 12.64 -10.18 -17.87
CA ASP A 186 12.99 -11.04 -19.01
C ASP A 186 14.37 -11.73 -18.81
N MET A 187 15.26 -11.11 -18.00
CA MET A 187 16.54 -11.70 -17.57
C MET A 187 16.41 -12.70 -16.41
N GLY A 188 15.23 -12.87 -15.82
CA GLY A 188 14.99 -13.79 -14.72
C GLY A 188 15.12 -13.17 -13.31
N CYS A 189 15.12 -11.85 -13.20
CA CYS A 189 15.07 -11.18 -11.90
C CYS A 189 13.67 -11.23 -11.28
#